data_c5a43bdab218a3bcf9e712a58c284ad2
#
_entry.id   c5a43bdab218a3bcf9e712a58c284ad2
#
_cell.length_a   1.000
_cell.length_b   1.000
_cell.length_c   1.000
_cell.angle_alpha   90.00
_cell.angle_beta   90.00
_cell.angle_gamma   90.00
#
_symmetry.space_group_name_H-M   'P 1'
#
loop_
_entity.id
_entity.type
_entity.pdbx_description
1 polymer ?
#
loop_
_entity_poly.entity_id
_entity_poly.type
_entity_poly.pdbx_seq_one_letter_code
_entity_poly.pdbx_strand_id
1 'polypeptide(L)'
;MMEKFYKMLNLTSNASIEEVEQAYQTLKEKYKDDRFLEGEAGNEAARRLTEIETAYNAIKNYNAQQINEEKSGTLFLEIETALKSGDVTTAQQKLDLFDERNAEWHYLQSVVFYKKNWINESKKQLEIAVDMAPDVQKYKDALTKMTETVNRANEQAKTNSSSYKQTTSSDTSSDAMYGEEQQLGGGSCMEWCCQMLACNLLLNCCCNCR
;
A
#
# COMPACT_ATOMS: atom_id res chain seq x y z
N MET A 1 -2.75 -20.32 16.40
CA MET A 1 -1.54 -21.03 15.86
C MET A 1 -0.27 -20.60 16.59
N MET A 2 -0.07 -19.32 16.92
CA MET A 2 1.14 -18.81 17.62
C MET A 2 1.28 -19.30 19.06
N GLU A 3 0.16 -19.54 19.77
CA GLU A 3 0.15 -19.97 21.19
C GLU A 3 1.04 -21.20 21.47
N LYS A 4 1.12 -22.15 20.54
CA LYS A 4 2.00 -23.33 20.68
C LYS A 4 3.48 -22.96 20.80
N PHE A 5 3.94 -21.93 20.07
CA PHE A 5 5.32 -21.48 20.11
C PHE A 5 5.67 -20.81 21.43
N TYR A 6 4.75 -20.00 21.99
CA TYR A 6 4.92 -19.43 23.33
C TYR A 6 4.99 -20.53 24.40
N LYS A 7 4.13 -21.56 24.30
CA LYS A 7 4.18 -22.74 25.23
C LYS A 7 5.49 -23.52 25.13
N MET A 8 6.09 -23.63 23.93
CA MET A 8 7.40 -24.28 23.77
C MET A 8 8.52 -23.55 24.51
N LEU A 9 8.39 -22.22 24.67
CA LEU A 9 9.30 -21.40 25.47
C LEU A 9 8.87 -21.25 26.94
N ASN A 10 7.86 -22.00 27.38
CA ASN A 10 7.23 -21.91 28.71
C ASN A 10 6.66 -20.52 29.04
N LEU A 11 6.15 -19.83 28.01
CA LEU A 11 5.59 -18.49 28.13
C LEU A 11 4.08 -18.47 27.83
N THR A 12 3.43 -17.43 28.30
CA THR A 12 2.05 -17.10 27.91
C THR A 12 2.04 -16.36 26.55
N SER A 13 0.92 -16.40 25.84
CA SER A 13 0.79 -15.73 24.52
C SER A 13 0.91 -14.20 24.57
N ASN A 14 0.90 -13.60 25.76
CA ASN A 14 1.02 -12.15 25.96
C ASN A 14 2.42 -11.73 26.42
N ALA A 15 3.39 -12.66 26.38
CA ALA A 15 4.77 -12.35 26.78
C ALA A 15 5.41 -11.31 25.83
N SER A 16 6.15 -10.39 26.40
CA SER A 16 6.90 -9.38 25.65
C SER A 16 8.03 -10.00 24.84
N ILE A 17 8.56 -9.26 23.87
CA ILE A 17 9.69 -9.75 23.06
C ILE A 17 10.95 -9.94 23.90
N GLU A 18 11.14 -9.14 24.95
CA GLU A 18 12.23 -9.26 25.90
C GLU A 18 12.11 -10.55 26.75
N GLU A 19 10.90 -10.90 27.18
CA GLU A 19 10.62 -12.15 27.89
C GLU A 19 10.85 -13.37 26.97
N VAL A 20 10.47 -13.27 25.69
CA VAL A 20 10.73 -14.30 24.68
C VAL A 20 12.23 -14.51 24.48
N GLU A 21 13.01 -13.42 24.37
CA GLU A 21 14.46 -13.49 24.24
C GLU A 21 15.12 -14.13 25.47
N GLN A 22 14.74 -13.70 26.68
CA GLN A 22 15.27 -14.26 27.93
C GLN A 22 14.94 -15.75 28.08
N ALA A 23 13.70 -16.15 27.79
CA ALA A 23 13.29 -17.55 27.84
C ALA A 23 14.07 -18.41 26.85
N TYR A 24 14.22 -17.90 25.62
CA TYR A 24 15.02 -18.56 24.58
C TYR A 24 16.47 -18.77 25.04
N GLN A 25 17.15 -17.75 25.56
CA GLN A 25 18.52 -17.84 26.04
C GLN A 25 18.65 -18.85 27.20
N THR A 26 17.74 -18.76 28.18
CA THR A 26 17.71 -19.68 29.34
C THR A 26 17.56 -21.15 28.92
N LEU A 27 16.61 -21.43 28.02
CA LEU A 27 16.37 -22.77 27.52
C LEU A 27 17.50 -23.30 26.65
N LYS A 28 18.07 -22.42 25.82
CA LYS A 28 19.22 -22.73 24.97
C LYS A 28 20.45 -23.14 25.81
N GLU A 29 20.78 -22.35 26.84
CA GLU A 29 21.88 -22.69 27.75
C GLU A 29 21.65 -24.01 28.48
N LYS A 30 20.41 -24.27 28.91
CA LYS A 30 20.04 -25.55 29.57
C LYS A 30 20.32 -26.77 28.71
N TYR A 31 20.03 -26.73 27.40
CA TYR A 31 20.15 -27.90 26.52
C TYR A 31 21.42 -27.90 25.68
N LYS A 32 22.24 -26.85 25.73
CA LYS A 32 23.45 -26.68 24.94
C LYS A 32 24.46 -27.79 25.14
N ASP A 33 24.70 -28.17 26.39
CA ASP A 33 25.68 -29.19 26.73
C ASP A 33 25.07 -30.60 26.69
N ASP A 34 23.82 -30.74 27.05
CA ASP A 34 23.11 -32.01 27.08
C ASP A 34 23.00 -32.68 25.70
N ARG A 35 22.99 -31.90 24.62
CA ARG A 35 22.93 -32.41 23.23
C ARG A 35 24.15 -33.29 22.83
N PHE A 36 25.25 -33.21 23.58
CA PHE A 36 26.45 -33.99 23.35
C PHE A 36 26.51 -35.29 24.19
N LEU A 37 25.51 -35.53 25.03
CA LEU A 37 25.37 -36.76 25.77
C LEU A 37 25.10 -37.94 24.81
N GLU A 38 25.62 -39.10 25.14
CA GLU A 38 25.37 -40.29 24.34
C GLU A 38 23.95 -40.83 24.56
N GLY A 39 23.38 -41.43 23.50
CA GLY A 39 22.10 -42.12 23.56
C GLY A 39 20.88 -41.23 23.47
N GLU A 40 19.79 -41.65 24.14
CA GLU A 40 18.48 -41.01 24.02
C GLU A 40 18.45 -39.58 24.64
N ALA A 41 19.22 -39.34 25.69
CA ALA A 41 19.27 -38.06 26.36
C ALA A 41 19.82 -36.94 25.45
N GLY A 42 20.92 -37.24 24.71
CA GLY A 42 21.45 -36.26 23.74
C GLY A 42 20.52 -35.99 22.58
N ASN A 43 19.89 -37.06 22.06
CA ASN A 43 18.89 -36.90 20.98
C ASN A 43 17.69 -36.05 21.42
N GLU A 44 17.17 -36.25 22.62
CA GLU A 44 16.07 -35.47 23.16
C GLU A 44 16.48 -33.96 23.35
N ALA A 45 17.68 -33.72 23.89
CA ALA A 45 18.20 -32.37 24.06
C ALA A 45 18.36 -31.66 22.70
N ALA A 46 18.90 -32.35 21.69
CA ALA A 46 19.02 -31.79 20.34
C ALA A 46 17.65 -31.48 19.72
N ARG A 47 16.67 -32.37 19.90
CA ARG A 47 15.29 -32.14 19.45
C ARG A 47 14.67 -30.91 20.14
N ARG A 48 14.84 -30.78 21.44
CA ARG A 48 14.36 -29.65 22.23
C ARG A 48 15.00 -28.33 21.77
N LEU A 49 16.28 -28.30 21.49
CA LEU A 49 16.94 -27.11 20.95
C LEU A 49 16.33 -26.68 19.63
N THR A 50 16.09 -27.63 18.72
CA THR A 50 15.46 -27.34 17.43
C THR A 50 14.03 -26.78 17.60
N GLU A 51 13.24 -27.34 18.52
CA GLU A 51 11.89 -26.86 18.85
C GLU A 51 11.92 -25.42 19.40
N ILE A 52 12.86 -25.14 20.32
CA ILE A 52 13.07 -23.82 20.93
C ILE A 52 13.48 -22.78 19.89
N GLU A 53 14.44 -23.11 19.03
CA GLU A 53 14.88 -22.22 17.94
C GLU A 53 13.76 -21.93 16.92
N THR A 54 12.99 -22.96 16.58
CA THR A 54 11.84 -22.82 15.69
C THR A 54 10.78 -21.91 16.32
N ALA A 55 10.46 -22.10 17.59
CA ALA A 55 9.49 -21.29 18.31
C ALA A 55 9.94 -19.81 18.42
N TYR A 56 11.19 -19.59 18.79
CA TYR A 56 11.75 -18.24 18.89
C TYR A 56 11.69 -17.49 17.56
N ASN A 57 12.17 -18.14 16.47
CA ASN A 57 12.16 -17.52 15.15
C ASN A 57 10.74 -17.25 14.65
N ALA A 58 9.79 -18.14 14.91
CA ALA A 58 8.40 -17.95 14.54
C ALA A 58 7.76 -16.75 15.26
N ILE A 59 8.01 -16.61 16.58
CA ILE A 59 7.50 -15.48 17.38
C ILE A 59 8.16 -14.17 16.94
N LYS A 60 9.49 -14.17 16.75
CA LYS A 60 10.24 -13.00 16.32
C LYS A 60 9.74 -12.47 14.96
N ASN A 61 9.58 -13.36 13.99
CA ASN A 61 9.08 -12.99 12.66
C ASN A 61 7.64 -12.47 12.72
N TYR A 62 6.78 -13.10 13.50
CA TYR A 62 5.41 -12.66 13.70
C TYR A 62 5.36 -11.24 14.29
N ASN A 63 6.13 -10.98 15.36
CA ASN A 63 6.17 -9.66 15.98
C ASN A 63 6.75 -8.59 15.04
N ALA A 64 7.78 -8.92 14.27
CA ALA A 64 8.33 -8.01 13.25
C ALA A 64 7.29 -7.66 12.18
N GLN A 65 6.50 -8.64 11.73
CA GLN A 65 5.40 -8.40 10.78
C GLN A 65 4.33 -7.48 11.37
N GLN A 66 3.89 -7.71 12.63
CA GLN A 66 2.89 -6.87 13.29
C GLN A 66 3.36 -5.42 13.41
N ILE A 67 4.61 -5.19 13.81
CA ILE A 67 5.18 -3.84 13.90
C ILE A 67 5.22 -3.16 12.52
N ASN A 68 5.58 -3.89 11.47
CA ASN A 68 5.61 -3.35 10.12
C ASN A 68 4.21 -3.04 9.58
N GLU A 69 3.22 -3.88 9.86
CA GLU A 69 1.82 -3.65 9.47
C GLU A 69 1.24 -2.42 10.18
N GLU A 70 1.48 -2.28 11.50
CA GLU A 70 1.03 -1.11 12.27
C GLU A 70 1.69 0.18 11.77
N LYS A 71 3.01 0.16 11.56
CA LYS A 71 3.76 1.30 11.02
C LYS A 71 3.26 1.68 9.63
N SER A 72 3.04 0.70 8.76
CA SER A 72 2.51 0.92 7.42
C SER A 72 1.11 1.50 7.47
N GLY A 73 0.23 0.98 8.33
CA GLY A 73 -1.13 1.48 8.53
C GLY A 73 -1.15 2.95 8.98
N THR A 74 -0.30 3.32 9.94
CA THR A 74 -0.16 4.70 10.40
C THR A 74 0.32 5.61 9.28
N LEU A 75 1.31 5.17 8.51
CA LEU A 75 1.87 5.95 7.42
C LEU A 75 0.84 6.15 6.28
N PHE A 76 0.03 5.14 5.95
CA PHE A 76 -1.05 5.29 4.99
C PHE A 76 -2.10 6.30 5.44
N LEU A 77 -2.46 6.31 6.73
CA LEU A 77 -3.39 7.30 7.28
C LEU A 77 -2.84 8.74 7.18
N GLU A 78 -1.56 8.91 7.42
CA GLU A 78 -0.88 10.21 7.27
C GLU A 78 -0.86 10.67 5.81
N ILE A 79 -0.63 9.75 4.85
CA ILE A 79 -0.69 10.03 3.41
C ILE A 79 -2.11 10.45 3.01
N GLU A 80 -3.12 9.70 3.44
CA GLU A 80 -4.51 10.08 3.18
C GLU A 80 -4.85 11.47 3.72
N THR A 81 -4.37 11.80 4.92
CA THR A 81 -4.57 13.11 5.54
C THR A 81 -3.90 14.22 4.72
N ALA A 82 -2.66 14.02 4.28
CA ALA A 82 -1.95 14.95 3.40
C ALA A 82 -2.68 15.12 2.06
N LEU A 83 -3.19 14.04 1.48
CA LEU A 83 -3.98 14.11 0.24
C LEU A 83 -5.31 14.86 0.43
N LYS A 84 -5.99 14.71 1.56
CA LYS A 84 -7.22 15.44 1.89
C LYS A 84 -6.96 16.92 2.06
N SER A 85 -5.85 17.32 2.67
CA SER A 85 -5.44 18.71 2.80
C SER A 85 -4.87 19.32 1.51
N GLY A 86 -4.67 18.52 0.46
CA GLY A 86 -4.08 18.96 -0.81
C GLY A 86 -2.56 19.01 -0.83
N ASP A 87 -1.89 18.57 0.22
CA ASP A 87 -0.43 18.50 0.28
C ASP A 87 0.10 17.24 -0.44
N VAL A 88 0.18 17.37 -1.76
CA VAL A 88 0.63 16.30 -2.64
C VAL A 88 2.12 16.00 -2.45
N THR A 89 2.90 17.00 -2.05
CA THR A 89 4.35 16.85 -1.86
C THR A 89 4.65 15.97 -0.66
N THR A 90 4.04 16.28 0.50
CA THR A 90 4.17 15.45 1.70
C THR A 90 3.62 14.04 1.49
N ALA A 91 2.49 13.89 0.77
CA ALA A 91 1.96 12.58 0.44
C ALA A 91 2.95 11.74 -0.38
N GLN A 92 3.60 12.33 -1.39
CA GLN A 92 4.61 11.65 -2.19
C GLN A 92 5.83 11.26 -1.35
N GLN A 93 6.37 12.20 -0.55
CA GLN A 93 7.52 11.91 0.32
C GLN A 93 7.26 10.73 1.27
N LYS A 94 6.04 10.66 1.83
CA LYS A 94 5.65 9.53 2.70
C LYS A 94 5.47 8.22 1.92
N LEU A 95 4.93 8.24 0.69
CA LEU A 95 4.87 7.08 -0.19
C LEU A 95 6.26 6.54 -0.54
N ASP A 96 7.22 7.42 -0.71
CA ASP A 96 8.61 7.06 -1.03
C ASP A 96 9.35 6.36 0.13
N LEU A 97 8.79 6.38 1.36
CA LEU A 97 9.33 5.67 2.52
C LEU A 97 9.01 4.17 2.55
N PHE A 98 8.12 3.71 1.67
CA PHE A 98 7.77 2.29 1.60
C PHE A 98 8.78 1.52 0.76
N ASP A 99 9.35 0.47 1.33
CA ASP A 99 10.20 -0.48 0.59
C ASP A 99 9.37 -1.38 -0.30
N GLU A 100 8.21 -1.85 0.20
CA GLU A 100 7.27 -2.70 -0.52
C GLU A 100 6.06 -1.91 -1.02
N ARG A 101 5.75 -2.09 -2.29
CA ARG A 101 4.63 -1.42 -2.96
C ARG A 101 3.45 -2.37 -3.05
N ASN A 102 2.60 -2.36 -2.02
CA ASN A 102 1.37 -3.15 -1.98
C ASN A 102 0.21 -2.45 -2.74
N ALA A 103 -0.95 -3.10 -2.81
CA ALA A 103 -2.12 -2.56 -3.51
C ALA A 103 -2.58 -1.18 -2.98
N GLU A 104 -2.52 -0.95 -1.66
CA GLU A 104 -2.87 0.34 -1.05
C GLU A 104 -1.88 1.44 -1.46
N TRP A 105 -0.58 1.10 -1.53
CA TRP A 105 0.45 2.03 -2.03
C TRP A 105 0.14 2.47 -3.47
N HIS A 106 -0.16 1.53 -4.38
CA HIS A 106 -0.51 1.84 -5.77
C HIS A 106 -1.79 2.68 -5.87
N TYR A 107 -2.77 2.38 -5.04
CA TYR A 107 -3.99 3.18 -4.96
C TYR A 107 -3.70 4.62 -4.54
N LEU A 108 -2.93 4.85 -3.48
CA LEU A 108 -2.58 6.19 -3.01
C LEU A 108 -1.66 6.93 -3.99
N GLN A 109 -0.73 6.23 -4.63
CA GLN A 109 0.10 6.78 -5.71
C GLN A 109 -0.75 7.24 -6.89
N SER A 110 -1.83 6.52 -7.22
CA SER A 110 -2.77 6.95 -8.26
C SER A 110 -3.46 8.26 -7.90
N VAL A 111 -3.83 8.46 -6.63
CA VAL A 111 -4.42 9.71 -6.16
C VAL A 111 -3.42 10.87 -6.26
N VAL A 112 -2.15 10.63 -5.92
CA VAL A 112 -1.07 11.62 -6.10
C VAL A 112 -0.93 12.00 -7.57
N PHE A 113 -0.87 11.05 -8.48
CA PHE A 113 -0.77 11.30 -9.92
C PHE A 113 -2.00 12.06 -10.45
N TYR A 114 -3.18 11.69 -10.00
CA TYR A 114 -4.39 12.41 -10.36
C TYR A 114 -4.34 13.89 -9.94
N LYS A 115 -3.90 14.16 -8.71
CA LYS A 115 -3.74 15.56 -8.22
C LYS A 115 -2.66 16.34 -8.97
N LYS A 116 -1.67 15.66 -9.54
CA LYS A 116 -0.66 16.24 -10.44
C LYS A 116 -1.15 16.36 -11.88
N ASN A 117 -2.40 16.03 -12.18
CA ASN A 117 -2.99 15.97 -13.52
C ASN A 117 -2.35 14.91 -14.46
N TRP A 118 -1.68 13.91 -13.90
CA TRP A 118 -1.08 12.80 -14.64
C TRP A 118 -2.10 11.64 -14.74
N ILE A 119 -3.08 11.86 -15.60
CA ILE A 119 -4.29 11.02 -15.66
C ILE A 119 -3.98 9.59 -16.11
N ASN A 120 -3.12 9.44 -17.10
CA ASN A 120 -2.75 8.12 -17.65
C ASN A 120 -1.93 7.31 -16.63
N GLU A 121 -1.00 7.95 -15.94
CA GLU A 121 -0.19 7.33 -14.89
C GLU A 121 -1.07 6.95 -13.68
N SER A 122 -2.01 7.80 -13.31
CA SER A 122 -3.00 7.52 -12.29
C SER A 122 -3.80 6.25 -12.62
N LYS A 123 -4.32 6.15 -13.85
CA LYS A 123 -5.05 4.97 -14.30
C LYS A 123 -4.20 3.69 -14.22
N LYS A 124 -2.96 3.73 -14.69
CA LYS A 124 -2.05 2.59 -14.61
C LYS A 124 -1.82 2.11 -13.17
N GLN A 125 -1.66 3.04 -12.23
CA GLN A 125 -1.50 2.67 -10.82
C GLN A 125 -2.76 2.02 -10.25
N LEU A 126 -3.96 2.46 -10.64
CA LEU A 126 -5.22 1.83 -10.25
C LEU A 126 -5.38 0.43 -10.84
N GLU A 127 -4.96 0.22 -12.08
CA GLU A 127 -4.97 -1.10 -12.71
C GLU A 127 -4.10 -2.08 -11.90
N ILE A 128 -2.88 -1.67 -11.52
CA ILE A 128 -2.00 -2.48 -10.66
C ILE A 128 -2.64 -2.77 -9.30
N ALA A 129 -3.26 -1.77 -8.66
CA ALA A 129 -3.92 -1.96 -7.37
C ALA A 129 -5.06 -2.98 -7.45
N VAL A 130 -5.87 -2.96 -8.52
CA VAL A 130 -6.94 -3.93 -8.77
C VAL A 130 -6.39 -5.33 -9.04
N ASP A 131 -5.32 -5.45 -9.82
CA ASP A 131 -4.68 -6.73 -10.12
C ASP A 131 -4.09 -7.39 -8.87
N MET A 132 -3.49 -6.59 -7.97
CA MET A 132 -2.93 -7.09 -6.72
C MET A 132 -3.98 -7.45 -5.67
N ALA A 133 -5.12 -6.77 -5.66
CA ALA A 133 -6.19 -6.99 -4.69
C ALA A 133 -7.58 -6.90 -5.35
N PRO A 134 -7.96 -7.93 -6.13
CA PRO A 134 -9.19 -7.93 -6.91
C PRO A 134 -10.46 -7.98 -6.07
N ASP A 135 -10.39 -8.31 -4.80
CA ASP A 135 -11.55 -8.37 -3.91
C ASP A 135 -11.88 -7.00 -3.27
N VAL A 136 -11.00 -6.00 -3.42
CA VAL A 136 -11.18 -4.68 -2.83
C VAL A 136 -12.03 -3.79 -3.75
N GLN A 137 -13.30 -3.60 -3.38
CA GLN A 137 -14.25 -2.81 -4.18
C GLN A 137 -13.81 -1.36 -4.37
N LYS A 138 -13.17 -0.74 -3.37
CA LYS A 138 -12.60 0.61 -3.40
C LYS A 138 -11.73 0.87 -4.64
N TYR A 139 -10.86 -0.09 -5.00
CA TYR A 139 -9.96 0.06 -6.15
C TYR A 139 -10.69 -0.05 -7.48
N LYS A 140 -11.65 -0.98 -7.59
CA LYS A 140 -12.49 -1.15 -8.79
C LYS A 140 -13.33 0.09 -9.07
N ASP A 141 -13.96 0.64 -8.04
CA ASP A 141 -14.78 1.84 -8.16
C ASP A 141 -13.92 3.05 -8.60
N ALA A 142 -12.71 3.16 -8.04
CA ALA A 142 -11.77 4.20 -8.44
C ALA A 142 -11.32 4.05 -9.90
N LEU A 143 -11.00 2.83 -10.35
CA LEU A 143 -10.60 2.55 -11.72
C LEU A 143 -11.74 2.83 -12.71
N THR A 144 -12.98 2.45 -12.37
CA THR A 144 -14.16 2.73 -13.18
C THR A 144 -14.34 4.22 -13.38
N LYS A 145 -14.33 5.01 -12.30
CA LYS A 145 -14.45 6.47 -12.34
C LYS A 145 -13.32 7.11 -13.14
N MET A 146 -12.10 6.62 -12.98
CA MET A 146 -10.95 7.11 -13.74
C MET A 146 -11.11 6.84 -15.23
N THR A 147 -11.56 5.64 -15.60
CA THR A 147 -11.76 5.25 -16.98
C THR A 147 -12.85 6.10 -17.64
N GLU A 148 -13.95 6.37 -16.95
CA GLU A 148 -15.00 7.28 -17.41
C GLU A 148 -14.47 8.70 -17.62
N THR A 149 -13.61 9.20 -16.72
CA THR A 149 -13.00 10.51 -16.83
C THR A 149 -12.10 10.59 -18.06
N VAL A 150 -11.25 9.60 -18.29
CA VAL A 150 -10.38 9.51 -19.48
C VAL A 150 -11.23 9.47 -20.77
N ASN A 151 -12.27 8.66 -20.80
CA ASN A 151 -13.14 8.53 -21.98
C ASN A 151 -13.84 9.85 -22.31
N ARG A 152 -14.38 10.54 -21.31
CA ARG A 152 -15.04 11.85 -21.46
C ARG A 152 -14.06 12.90 -21.99
N ALA A 153 -12.84 12.94 -21.48
CA ALA A 153 -11.82 13.84 -21.95
C ALA A 153 -11.44 13.58 -23.43
N ASN A 154 -11.32 12.31 -23.81
CA ASN A 154 -11.01 11.91 -25.18
C ASN A 154 -12.17 12.25 -26.15
N GLU A 155 -13.42 12.15 -25.73
CA GLU A 155 -14.58 12.54 -26.52
C GLU A 155 -14.64 14.06 -26.73
N GLN A 156 -14.36 14.85 -25.70
CA GLN A 156 -14.28 16.31 -25.80
C GLN A 156 -13.14 16.76 -26.73
N ALA A 157 -11.99 16.14 -26.68
CA ALA A 157 -10.89 16.42 -27.58
C ALA A 157 -11.24 16.13 -29.05
N LYS A 158 -11.99 15.05 -29.32
CA LYS A 158 -12.47 14.70 -30.69
C LYS A 158 -13.46 15.71 -31.21
N THR A 159 -14.39 16.18 -30.38
CA THR A 159 -15.40 17.18 -30.81
C THR A 159 -14.76 18.53 -31.09
N ASN A 160 -13.79 18.95 -30.30
CA ASN A 160 -13.05 20.20 -30.53
C ASN A 160 -12.16 20.15 -31.77
N SER A 161 -11.52 19.00 -32.08
CA SER A 161 -10.71 18.84 -33.28
C SER A 161 -11.53 18.81 -34.57
N SER A 162 -12.79 18.38 -34.48
CA SER A 162 -13.72 18.34 -35.62
C SER A 162 -14.18 19.74 -36.03
N SER A 163 -14.23 20.69 -35.07
CA SER A 163 -14.62 22.09 -35.34
C SER A 163 -13.52 22.93 -36.02
N TYR A 164 -12.25 22.47 -35.97
CA TYR A 164 -11.11 23.22 -36.51
C TYR A 164 -10.75 22.83 -37.95
N LYS A 165 -11.46 21.88 -38.56
CA LYS A 165 -11.11 21.32 -39.90
C LYS A 165 -11.76 22.04 -41.08
N GLN A 166 -12.31 23.24 -40.88
CA GLN A 166 -13.02 23.95 -41.98
C GLN A 166 -12.48 25.35 -42.29
N THR A 167 -11.21 25.64 -42.04
CA THR A 167 -10.53 26.77 -42.71
C THR A 167 -9.02 26.54 -42.70
N THR A 168 -8.47 26.27 -43.82
CA THR A 168 -7.25 26.62 -44.51
C THR A 168 -6.60 25.42 -45.18
N SER A 169 -6.75 25.41 -46.48
CA SER A 169 -5.84 24.74 -47.40
C SER A 169 -4.54 25.55 -47.46
N SER A 170 -3.46 24.81 -47.57
CA SER A 170 -2.13 25.11 -48.12
C SER A 170 -0.97 25.19 -47.13
N ASP A 171 -0.09 24.27 -47.40
CA ASP A 171 1.38 24.27 -47.39
C ASP A 171 2.17 24.02 -46.09
N THR A 172 2.96 22.96 -46.26
CA THR A 172 4.40 22.77 -45.98
C THR A 172 4.79 22.21 -44.61
N SER A 173 5.14 20.94 -44.64
CA SER A 173 6.30 20.20 -44.11
C SER A 173 6.89 20.52 -42.74
N SER A 174 7.17 19.42 -42.08
CA SER A 174 8.29 19.01 -41.22
C SER A 174 8.13 19.08 -39.72
N ASP A 175 8.26 17.87 -39.16
CA ASP A 175 8.91 17.47 -37.91
C ASP A 175 8.75 18.33 -36.65
N ALA A 176 8.04 17.78 -35.68
CA ALA A 176 8.55 17.63 -34.31
C ALA A 176 7.56 16.84 -33.44
N MET A 177 7.95 15.66 -33.09
CA MET A 177 7.35 14.75 -32.14
C MET A 177 7.72 15.24 -30.73
N TYR A 178 6.86 16.01 -30.08
CA TYR A 178 6.86 16.22 -28.64
C TYR A 178 5.42 16.29 -28.14
N GLY A 179 5.11 15.39 -27.18
CA GLY A 179 3.79 15.24 -26.62
C GLY A 179 3.30 16.51 -25.92
N GLU A 180 2.22 17.03 -26.43
CA GLU A 180 1.47 18.15 -25.86
C GLU A 180 0.65 17.64 -24.68
N GLU A 181 1.06 18.01 -23.46
CA GLU A 181 0.28 17.85 -22.23
C GLU A 181 -0.99 18.67 -22.35
N GLN A 182 -2.11 18.02 -22.68
CA GLN A 182 -3.42 18.66 -22.66
C GLN A 182 -3.85 18.92 -21.23
N GLN A 183 -3.81 20.18 -20.84
CA GLN A 183 -4.32 20.72 -19.59
C GLN A 183 -5.85 20.58 -19.58
N LEU A 184 -6.35 19.54 -18.92
CA LEU A 184 -7.78 19.35 -18.68
C LEU A 184 -8.26 20.38 -17.66
N GLY A 185 -9.13 21.26 -18.13
CA GLY A 185 -9.71 22.37 -17.37
C GLY A 185 -10.30 21.97 -16.03
N GLY A 186 -10.00 22.78 -15.02
CA GLY A 186 -10.42 22.61 -13.64
C GLY A 186 -11.92 22.60 -13.45
N GLY A 187 -12.43 21.46 -13.13
CA GLY A 187 -13.79 21.27 -12.63
C GLY A 187 -13.87 19.89 -12.01
N SER A 188 -14.12 19.83 -10.71
CA SER A 188 -14.41 18.58 -10.00
C SER A 188 -13.25 17.75 -9.44
N CYS A 189 -12.04 18.29 -9.33
CA CYS A 189 -10.94 17.58 -8.67
C CYS A 189 -11.25 17.28 -7.19
N MET A 190 -11.93 18.19 -6.52
CA MET A 190 -12.29 18.04 -5.11
C MET A 190 -13.37 16.98 -4.88
N GLU A 191 -14.34 16.87 -5.77
CA GLU A 191 -15.42 15.90 -5.68
C GLU A 191 -14.96 14.47 -5.89
N TRP A 192 -14.07 14.24 -6.85
CA TRP A 192 -13.48 12.94 -7.11
C TRP A 192 -12.58 12.47 -5.96
N CYS A 193 -11.73 13.37 -5.41
CA CYS A 193 -10.89 13.06 -4.27
C CYS A 193 -11.70 12.80 -2.99
N CYS A 194 -12.76 13.58 -2.73
CA CYS A 194 -13.66 13.32 -1.62
C CYS A 194 -14.38 11.98 -1.77
N GLN A 195 -14.81 11.59 -2.97
CA GLN A 195 -15.45 10.30 -3.19
C GLN A 195 -14.48 9.11 -3.11
N MET A 196 -13.24 9.24 -3.60
CA MET A 196 -12.24 8.20 -3.44
C MET A 196 -11.85 7.97 -1.98
N LEU A 197 -11.66 9.05 -1.21
CA LEU A 197 -11.20 8.96 0.18
C LEU A 197 -12.35 8.78 1.17
N ALA A 198 -13.59 9.19 0.83
CA ALA A 198 -14.76 9.12 1.72
C ALA A 198 -15.47 7.77 1.72
N CYS A 199 -15.24 6.89 0.74
CA CYS A 199 -15.83 5.54 0.75
C CYS A 199 -15.37 4.66 1.91
N ASN A 200 -14.41 5.10 2.71
CA ASN A 200 -13.89 4.33 3.84
C ASN A 200 -14.25 4.89 5.23
N LEU A 201 -15.05 5.95 5.30
CA LEU A 201 -15.54 6.48 6.57
C LEU A 201 -17.05 6.65 6.48
N LEU A 202 -17.76 5.64 6.94
CA LEU A 202 -19.15 5.75 7.37
C LEU A 202 -19.27 6.84 8.41
N LEU A 203 -20.17 7.78 8.12
CA LEU A 203 -20.83 8.72 9.04
C LEU A 203 -20.05 9.97 9.45
N ASN A 204 -20.63 11.07 9.03
CA ASN A 204 -20.45 12.44 9.49
C ASN A 204 -19.27 13.24 8.94
N CYS A 205 -19.41 13.68 7.71
CA CYS A 205 -19.15 15.09 7.42
C CYS A 205 -20.05 15.54 6.27
N CYS A 206 -21.30 15.81 6.62
CA CYS A 206 -22.19 16.59 5.77
C CYS A 206 -21.65 18.00 5.62
N CYS A 207 -21.52 18.39 4.37
CA CYS A 207 -21.73 19.72 3.84
C CYS A 207 -21.99 20.81 4.87
N ASN A 208 -21.00 21.64 5.06
CA ASN A 208 -21.25 23.01 5.44
C ASN A 208 -20.38 23.92 4.56
N CYS A 209 -20.78 24.06 3.30
CA CYS A 209 -20.38 25.20 2.48
C CYS A 209 -21.56 26.14 2.42
N ARG A 210 -21.41 27.22 3.14
CA ARG A 210 -22.22 28.44 2.97
C ARG A 210 -21.29 29.53 2.46
#